data_fca50470fb69775b5d666c3a48c7a6bc
#
_entry.id   fca50470fb69775b5d666c3a48c7a6bc
#
_cell.length_a   1.000
_cell.length_b   1.000
_cell.length_c   1.000
_cell.angle_alpha   90.00
_cell.angle_beta   90.00
_cell.angle_gamma   90.00
#
_symmetry.space_group_name_H-M   'P 1'
#
loop_
_entity.id
_entity.type
_entity.pdbx_description
1 polymer ?
#
loop_
_entity_poly.entity_id
_entity_poly.type
_entity_poly.pdbx_seq_one_letter_code
_entity_poly.pdbx_strand_id
1 'polypeptide(L)'
;MPAGRTGLVIGLRRLGRLLDHEPGDLTATVEAGMTVRAFQTALGSRGQWLSLDPADAERATVGGVLATNACGPRRHLYGTARDVLIGVTVVTADGSIVKGGGKVVKNVAGYDLPKLFIGSYGTLGVIVEATVKLRPRARAGRARVRSASIVSRTRARP
;
A
#
# COMPACT_ATOMS: atom_id res chain seq x y z
N MET A 1 11.03 2.20 16.65
CA MET A 1 11.34 2.75 17.98
C MET A 1 10.09 2.67 18.83
N PRO A 2 10.12 2.13 20.06
CA PRO A 2 9.00 2.25 20.97
C PRO A 2 8.86 3.71 21.41
N ALA A 3 7.61 4.20 21.45
CA ALA A 3 7.32 5.54 21.95
C ALA A 3 7.66 5.62 23.42
N GLY A 4 8.55 6.52 23.82
CA GLY A 4 9.05 6.60 25.20
C GLY A 4 8.00 7.08 26.21
N ARG A 5 7.10 8.00 25.83
CA ARG A 5 5.92 8.44 26.61
C ARG A 5 4.79 8.74 25.63
N THR A 6 3.65 8.07 25.79
CA THR A 6 2.48 8.27 24.95
C THR A 6 1.52 9.21 25.66
N GLY A 7 1.34 10.44 25.14
CA GLY A 7 0.37 11.38 25.69
C GLY A 7 -1.02 11.24 25.10
N LEU A 8 -1.10 10.84 23.79
CA LEU A 8 -2.35 10.68 23.04
C LEU A 8 -2.24 9.51 22.08
N VAL A 9 -3.30 8.70 22.00
CA VAL A 9 -3.44 7.62 21.01
C VAL A 9 -4.65 7.89 20.14
N ILE A 10 -4.42 8.03 18.82
CA ILE A 10 -5.49 8.24 17.85
C ILE A 10 -5.82 6.91 17.17
N GLY A 11 -7.04 6.40 17.39
CA GLY A 11 -7.53 5.17 16.77
C GLY A 11 -8.28 5.44 15.47
N LEU A 12 -7.84 4.85 14.36
CA LEU A 12 -8.45 5.03 13.04
C LEU A 12 -9.48 3.94 12.68
N ARG A 13 -9.84 3.04 13.59
CA ARG A 13 -10.75 1.91 13.31
C ARG A 13 -12.11 2.33 12.75
N ARG A 14 -12.58 3.54 13.04
CA ARG A 14 -13.85 4.08 12.52
C ARG A 14 -13.76 4.52 11.06
N LEU A 15 -12.55 4.69 10.51
CA LEU A 15 -12.27 5.01 9.12
C LEU A 15 -11.97 3.71 8.36
N GLY A 16 -12.98 2.87 8.17
CA GLY A 16 -12.82 1.51 7.63
C GLY A 16 -13.64 1.23 6.37
N ARG A 17 -14.02 2.25 5.60
CA ARG A 17 -14.87 2.12 4.42
C ARG A 17 -14.07 2.12 3.12
N LEU A 18 -14.56 1.37 2.14
CA LEU A 18 -14.22 1.57 0.73
C LEU A 18 -15.07 2.72 0.21
N LEU A 19 -14.45 3.87 -0.08
CA LEU A 19 -15.14 5.09 -0.48
C LEU A 19 -15.51 5.08 -1.95
N ASP A 20 -14.62 4.52 -2.77
CA ASP A 20 -14.80 4.46 -4.20
C ASP A 20 -14.00 3.30 -4.80
N HIS A 21 -14.55 2.67 -5.84
CA HIS A 21 -13.87 1.63 -6.59
C HIS A 21 -14.27 1.72 -8.05
N GLU A 22 -13.31 2.11 -8.89
CA GLU A 22 -13.50 2.24 -10.35
C GLU A 22 -12.74 1.10 -11.06
N PRO A 23 -13.42 -0.01 -11.37
CA PRO A 23 -12.77 -1.17 -11.97
C PRO A 23 -12.19 -0.90 -13.35
N GLY A 24 -12.81 0.02 -14.13
CA GLY A 24 -12.33 0.38 -15.46
C GLY A 24 -10.97 1.05 -15.44
N ASP A 25 -10.74 1.91 -14.44
CA ASP A 25 -9.49 2.65 -14.27
C ASP A 25 -8.47 1.92 -13.41
N LEU A 26 -8.82 0.77 -12.85
CA LEU A 26 -7.98 0.02 -11.91
C LEU A 26 -7.58 0.88 -10.70
N THR A 27 -8.51 1.65 -10.17
CA THR A 27 -8.27 2.52 -9.00
C THR A 27 -9.31 2.30 -7.91
N ALA A 28 -8.92 2.53 -6.68
CA ALA A 28 -9.85 2.59 -5.56
C ALA A 28 -9.39 3.61 -4.52
N THR A 29 -10.38 4.23 -3.86
CA THR A 29 -10.16 5.13 -2.71
C THR A 29 -10.73 4.47 -1.46
N VAL A 30 -9.92 4.40 -0.42
CA VAL A 30 -10.21 3.69 0.80
C VAL A 30 -9.84 4.52 2.02
N GLU A 31 -10.62 4.40 3.09
CA GLU A 31 -10.27 4.97 4.40
C GLU A 31 -9.09 4.22 5.04
N ALA A 32 -8.19 4.95 5.67
CA ALA A 32 -6.90 4.46 6.13
C ALA A 32 -6.97 3.38 7.24
N GLY A 33 -8.06 3.32 7.99
CA GLY A 33 -8.28 2.33 9.04
C GLY A 33 -8.83 1.00 8.55
N MET A 34 -9.17 0.85 7.26
CA MET A 34 -9.56 -0.43 6.67
C MET A 34 -8.39 -1.41 6.66
N THR A 35 -8.60 -2.66 7.08
CA THR A 35 -7.54 -3.67 7.03
C THR A 35 -7.24 -4.07 5.59
N VAL A 36 -5.98 -4.44 5.33
CA VAL A 36 -5.58 -4.89 4.00
C VAL A 36 -6.37 -6.11 3.58
N ARG A 37 -6.68 -7.02 4.50
CA ARG A 37 -7.51 -8.20 4.24
C ARG A 37 -8.93 -7.81 3.79
N ALA A 38 -9.60 -6.94 4.54
CA ALA A 38 -10.95 -6.49 4.20
C ALA A 38 -10.98 -5.79 2.84
N PHE A 39 -9.98 -4.95 2.58
CA PHE A 39 -9.83 -4.27 1.29
C PHE A 39 -9.63 -5.27 0.14
N GLN A 40 -8.72 -6.24 0.30
CA GLN A 40 -8.51 -7.30 -0.70
C GLN A 40 -9.77 -8.11 -0.98
N THR A 41 -10.59 -8.39 0.04
CA THR A 41 -11.86 -9.11 -0.11
C THR A 41 -12.84 -8.28 -0.94
N ALA A 42 -12.98 -6.99 -0.64
CA ALA A 42 -13.84 -6.08 -1.39
C ALA A 42 -13.43 -5.96 -2.87
N LEU A 43 -12.13 -5.81 -3.14
CA LEU A 43 -11.59 -5.74 -4.51
C LEU A 43 -11.76 -7.06 -5.27
N GLY A 44 -11.69 -8.19 -4.56
CA GLY A 44 -11.80 -9.54 -5.13
C GLY A 44 -13.13 -9.80 -5.82
N SER A 45 -14.23 -9.16 -5.37
CA SER A 45 -15.56 -9.25 -5.99
C SER A 45 -15.58 -8.75 -7.44
N ARG A 46 -14.66 -7.86 -7.79
CA ARG A 46 -14.48 -7.31 -9.15
C ARG A 46 -13.27 -7.87 -9.88
N GLY A 47 -12.69 -8.99 -9.38
CA GLY A 47 -11.52 -9.63 -10.00
C GLY A 47 -10.24 -8.79 -9.94
N GLN A 48 -10.13 -7.89 -8.98
CA GLN A 48 -8.99 -7.00 -8.79
C GLN A 48 -8.33 -7.22 -7.44
N TRP A 49 -7.14 -6.67 -7.27
CA TRP A 49 -6.38 -6.78 -6.02
C TRP A 49 -5.34 -5.68 -5.86
N LEU A 50 -5.00 -5.36 -4.63
CA LEU A 50 -3.90 -4.49 -4.25
C LEU A 50 -2.60 -5.29 -4.19
N SER A 51 -1.53 -4.83 -4.83
CA SER A 51 -0.26 -5.57 -4.91
C SER A 51 0.61 -5.50 -3.65
N LEU A 52 0.19 -4.77 -2.61
CA LEU A 52 0.88 -4.74 -1.32
C LEU A 52 0.58 -6.00 -0.50
N ASP A 53 1.62 -6.56 0.10
CA ASP A 53 1.58 -7.81 0.87
C ASP A 53 2.27 -7.67 2.23
N PRO A 54 1.73 -6.89 3.16
CA PRO A 54 2.28 -6.78 4.51
C PRO A 54 2.23 -8.13 5.24
N ALA A 55 3.13 -8.32 6.21
CA ALA A 55 3.26 -9.58 6.94
C ALA A 55 1.96 -10.02 7.66
N ASP A 56 1.15 -9.08 8.17
CA ASP A 56 -0.10 -9.34 8.87
C ASP A 56 -1.26 -8.57 8.24
N ALA A 57 -1.75 -9.05 7.09
CA ALA A 57 -2.83 -8.39 6.36
C ALA A 57 -4.17 -8.36 7.11
N GLU A 58 -4.38 -9.23 8.09
CA GLU A 58 -5.60 -9.28 8.92
C GLU A 58 -5.69 -8.09 9.86
N ARG A 59 -4.55 -7.64 10.40
CA ARG A 59 -4.47 -6.56 11.37
C ARG A 59 -3.91 -5.28 10.79
N ALA A 60 -3.04 -5.39 9.80
CA ALA A 60 -2.45 -4.23 9.13
C ALA A 60 -3.52 -3.42 8.40
N THR A 61 -3.62 -2.13 8.71
CA THR A 61 -4.50 -1.20 8.01
C THR A 61 -3.81 -0.60 6.80
N VAL A 62 -4.58 -0.15 5.82
CA VAL A 62 -4.04 0.49 4.61
C VAL A 62 -3.18 1.70 4.99
N GLY A 63 -3.67 2.58 5.86
CA GLY A 63 -2.90 3.74 6.34
C GLY A 63 -1.62 3.35 7.08
N GLY A 64 -1.67 2.30 7.92
CA GLY A 64 -0.50 1.78 8.63
C GLY A 64 0.57 1.25 7.69
N VAL A 65 0.18 0.49 6.65
CA VAL A 65 1.09 -0.01 5.61
C VAL A 65 1.75 1.14 4.84
N LEU A 66 0.98 2.17 4.48
CA LEU A 66 1.52 3.34 3.80
C LEU A 66 2.47 4.14 4.71
N ALA A 67 2.04 4.44 5.94
CA ALA A 67 2.82 5.21 6.89
C ALA A 67 4.17 4.54 7.26
N THR A 68 4.21 3.21 7.30
CA THR A 68 5.43 2.44 7.60
C THR A 68 6.20 2.00 6.36
N ASN A 69 5.63 2.18 5.17
CA ASN A 69 6.13 1.62 3.90
C ASN A 69 6.37 0.10 4.00
N ALA A 70 5.48 -0.60 4.72
CA ALA A 70 5.59 -2.04 4.92
C ALA A 70 5.32 -2.79 3.61
N CYS A 71 6.28 -3.60 3.19
CA CYS A 71 6.21 -4.38 1.97
C CYS A 71 6.70 -5.79 2.22
N GLY A 72 6.02 -6.76 1.64
CA GLY A 72 6.46 -8.14 1.59
C GLY A 72 7.32 -8.47 0.35
N PRO A 73 7.55 -9.76 0.06
CA PRO A 73 8.39 -10.20 -1.05
C PRO A 73 7.85 -9.82 -2.43
N ARG A 74 6.54 -9.58 -2.57
CA ARG A 74 5.92 -9.16 -3.84
C ARG A 74 6.43 -7.84 -4.38
N ARG A 75 7.08 -7.03 -3.56
CA ARG A 75 7.68 -5.75 -3.98
C ARG A 75 8.68 -5.89 -5.13
N HIS A 76 9.34 -7.05 -5.28
CA HIS A 76 10.29 -7.29 -6.36
C HIS A 76 9.61 -7.32 -7.74
N LEU A 77 8.35 -7.74 -7.79
CA LEU A 77 7.59 -7.81 -9.05
C LEU A 77 6.63 -6.65 -9.24
N TYR A 78 6.02 -6.17 -8.15
CA TYR A 78 4.91 -5.23 -8.23
C TYR A 78 5.22 -3.83 -7.69
N GLY A 79 6.40 -3.62 -7.15
CA GLY A 79 6.81 -2.36 -6.55
C GLY A 79 6.37 -2.23 -5.09
N THR A 80 6.50 -1.03 -4.57
CA THR A 80 6.24 -0.65 -3.18
C THR A 80 4.97 0.22 -3.07
N ALA A 81 4.69 0.71 -1.86
CA ALA A 81 3.62 1.69 -1.65
C ALA A 81 3.77 2.93 -2.54
N ARG A 82 5.00 3.34 -2.86
CA ARG A 82 5.29 4.50 -3.74
C ARG A 82 4.81 4.31 -5.17
N ASP A 83 4.72 3.07 -5.63
CA ASP A 83 4.35 2.73 -7.01
C ASP A 83 2.83 2.59 -7.16
N VAL A 84 2.12 2.34 -6.06
CA VAL A 84 0.67 2.11 -6.07
C VAL A 84 -0.15 3.28 -5.55
N LEU A 85 0.39 4.11 -4.63
CA LEU A 85 -0.32 5.27 -4.09
C LEU A 85 -0.34 6.41 -5.10
N ILE A 86 -1.54 6.88 -5.46
CA ILE A 86 -1.76 7.98 -6.41
C ILE A 86 -2.44 9.19 -5.80
N GLY A 87 -3.10 9.01 -4.67
CA GLY A 87 -3.73 10.10 -3.92
C GLY A 87 -3.75 9.82 -2.43
N VAL A 88 -3.69 10.88 -1.62
CA VAL A 88 -3.73 10.79 -0.18
C VAL A 88 -4.47 11.98 0.43
N THR A 89 -5.24 11.73 1.48
CA THR A 89 -5.78 12.77 2.37
C THR A 89 -5.15 12.57 3.75
N VAL A 90 -4.58 13.62 4.30
CA VAL A 90 -3.85 13.62 5.57
C VAL A 90 -4.37 14.72 6.47
N VAL A 91 -4.46 14.47 7.76
CA VAL A 91 -4.70 15.46 8.79
C VAL A 91 -3.38 15.78 9.48
N THR A 92 -2.96 17.03 9.43
CA THR A 92 -1.72 17.52 10.07
C THR A 92 -1.94 17.85 11.56
N ALA A 93 -0.86 18.10 12.29
CA ALA A 93 -0.92 18.32 13.75
C ALA A 93 -1.74 19.54 14.17
N ASP A 94 -1.88 20.53 13.31
CA ASP A 94 -2.72 21.71 13.50
C ASP A 94 -4.21 21.49 13.16
N GLY A 95 -4.57 20.24 12.75
CA GLY A 95 -5.92 19.87 12.34
C GLY A 95 -6.28 20.20 10.89
N SER A 96 -5.35 20.74 10.10
CA SER A 96 -5.56 21.03 8.70
C SER A 96 -5.68 19.75 7.88
N ILE A 97 -6.57 19.75 6.87
CA ILE A 97 -6.73 18.64 5.94
C ILE A 97 -5.95 18.96 4.67
N VAL A 98 -4.95 18.14 4.38
CA VAL A 98 -4.11 18.23 3.18
C VAL A 98 -4.48 17.11 2.23
N LYS A 99 -4.74 17.45 0.96
CA LYS A 99 -4.97 16.48 -0.12
C LYS A 99 -3.85 16.57 -1.14
N GLY A 100 -3.31 15.42 -1.53
CA GLY A 100 -2.28 15.33 -2.54
C GLY A 100 -2.57 14.22 -3.54
N GLY A 101 -2.25 14.46 -4.81
CA GLY A 101 -2.56 13.51 -5.88
C GLY A 101 -4.05 13.42 -6.18
N GLY A 102 -4.48 12.33 -6.83
CA GLY A 102 -5.86 12.09 -7.22
C GLY A 102 -5.98 10.95 -8.23
N LYS A 103 -7.21 10.68 -8.68
CA LYS A 103 -7.51 9.65 -9.68
C LYS A 103 -6.88 9.93 -11.07
N VAL A 104 -6.48 11.17 -11.34
CA VAL A 104 -5.91 11.57 -12.63
C VAL A 104 -4.42 11.28 -12.64
N VAL A 105 -3.97 10.48 -13.60
CA VAL A 105 -2.59 9.96 -13.73
C VAL A 105 -1.52 11.05 -13.98
N LYS A 106 -1.92 12.27 -14.32
CA LYS A 106 -1.03 13.41 -14.52
C LYS A 106 -1.33 14.52 -13.52
N ASN A 107 -0.69 14.50 -12.38
CA ASN A 107 -0.53 15.69 -11.56
C ASN A 107 0.78 16.37 -11.97
N VAL A 108 0.73 17.27 -12.97
CA VAL A 108 1.91 17.88 -13.60
C VAL A 108 2.34 19.17 -12.86
N ALA A 109 1.55 19.63 -11.90
CA ALA A 109 1.81 20.84 -11.15
C ALA A 109 1.84 20.56 -9.65
N GLY A 110 3.03 20.53 -9.05
CA GLY A 110 3.20 20.47 -7.60
C GLY A 110 4.07 19.32 -7.12
N TYR A 111 4.41 19.37 -5.83
CA TYR A 111 5.16 18.30 -5.16
C TYR A 111 4.34 17.01 -5.10
N ASP A 112 5.01 15.86 -5.24
CA ASP A 112 4.41 14.53 -5.09
C ASP A 112 4.15 14.24 -3.59
N LEU A 113 3.14 14.92 -3.04
CA LEU A 113 2.75 14.81 -1.64
C LEU A 113 2.47 13.36 -1.20
N PRO A 114 1.80 12.49 -2.01
CA PRO A 114 1.64 11.09 -1.65
C PRO A 114 2.94 10.40 -1.25
N LYS A 115 4.03 10.64 -1.97
CA LYS A 115 5.33 10.02 -1.68
C LYS A 115 5.99 10.55 -0.42
N LEU A 116 5.67 11.77 0.01
CA LEU A 116 6.19 12.35 1.25
C LEU A 116 5.67 11.61 2.49
N PHE A 117 4.39 11.23 2.47
CA PHE A 117 3.75 10.58 3.62
C PHE A 117 4.05 9.08 3.72
N ILE A 118 4.53 8.45 2.64
CA ILE A 118 4.94 7.04 2.67
C ILE A 118 6.23 6.88 3.49
N GLY A 119 6.18 6.04 4.52
CA GLY A 119 7.30 5.82 5.42
C GLY A 119 7.53 6.94 6.45
N SER A 120 6.59 7.88 6.59
CA SER A 120 6.66 8.97 7.57
C SER A 120 6.40 8.54 9.01
N TYR A 121 5.88 7.32 9.23
CA TYR A 121 5.47 6.81 10.55
C TYR A 121 4.48 7.71 11.29
N GLY A 122 3.70 8.51 10.55
CA GLY A 122 2.75 9.46 11.13
C GLY A 122 3.38 10.74 11.69
N THR A 123 4.68 10.97 11.52
CA THR A 123 5.39 12.15 12.04
C THR A 123 5.01 13.44 11.33
N LEU A 124 4.54 13.35 10.10
CA LEU A 124 4.13 14.50 9.28
C LEU A 124 2.62 14.73 9.30
N GLY A 125 1.85 13.77 9.76
CA GLY A 125 0.40 13.82 9.81
C GLY A 125 -0.22 12.43 9.78
N VAL A 126 -1.52 12.38 10.01
CA VAL A 126 -2.31 11.14 10.06
C VAL A 126 -2.97 10.93 8.70
N ILE A 127 -2.59 9.84 8.01
CA ILE A 127 -3.26 9.44 6.76
C ILE A 127 -4.68 8.98 7.10
N VAL A 128 -5.69 9.57 6.47
CA VAL A 128 -7.11 9.26 6.68
C VAL A 128 -7.76 8.61 5.48
N GLU A 129 -7.28 8.91 4.26
CA GLU A 129 -7.75 8.30 3.02
C GLU A 129 -6.57 8.04 2.08
N ALA A 130 -6.69 7.02 1.26
CA ALA A 130 -5.70 6.69 0.23
C ALA A 130 -6.39 6.28 -1.07
N THR A 131 -5.93 6.82 -2.19
CA THR A 131 -6.31 6.38 -3.54
C THR A 131 -5.15 5.58 -4.12
N VAL A 132 -5.43 4.35 -4.53
CA VAL A 132 -4.41 3.41 -4.97
C VAL A 132 -4.70 2.83 -6.34
N LYS A 133 -3.63 2.49 -7.07
CA LYS A 133 -3.70 1.68 -8.29
C LYS A 133 -3.89 0.21 -7.93
N LEU A 134 -4.76 -0.44 -8.68
CA LEU A 134 -5.07 -1.86 -8.55
C LEU A 134 -4.48 -2.66 -9.70
N ARG A 135 -4.54 -3.98 -9.55
CA ARG A 135 -4.15 -4.92 -10.61
C ARG A 135 -5.27 -5.93 -10.84
N PRO A 136 -5.48 -6.36 -12.09
CA PRO A 136 -6.42 -7.46 -12.36
C PRO A 136 -5.85 -8.76 -11.77
N ARG A 137 -6.74 -9.62 -11.26
CA ARG A 137 -6.39 -11.00 -10.89
C ARG A 137 -6.19 -11.82 -12.16
N ALA A 138 -5.07 -12.53 -12.25
CA ALA A 138 -4.88 -13.52 -13.29
C ALA A 138 -5.96 -14.62 -13.17
N ARG A 139 -6.64 -14.94 -14.27
CA ARG A 139 -7.73 -15.96 -14.29
C ARG A 139 -7.25 -17.37 -13.99
N ALA A 140 -5.99 -17.70 -14.21
CA ALA A 140 -5.32 -18.93 -13.78
C ALA A 140 -3.80 -18.69 -13.80
N GLY A 141 -3.13 -18.84 -12.66
CA GLY A 141 -1.67 -18.80 -12.58
C GLY A 141 -1.12 -20.21 -12.48
N ARG A 142 -0.55 -20.76 -13.57
CA ARG A 142 0.40 -21.85 -13.44
C ARG A 142 1.76 -21.26 -13.07
N ALA A 143 2.15 -21.39 -11.82
CA ALA A 143 3.52 -21.12 -11.43
C ALA A 143 4.42 -22.24 -11.98
N ARG A 144 5.26 -21.92 -12.97
CA ARG A 144 6.32 -22.82 -13.43
C ARG A 144 7.56 -22.50 -12.61
N VAL A 145 7.84 -23.31 -11.61
CA VAL A 145 9.12 -23.25 -10.91
C VAL A 145 10.15 -23.92 -11.80
N ARG A 146 11.06 -23.16 -12.41
CA ARG A 146 12.28 -23.71 -13.03
C ARG A 146 13.29 -23.90 -11.91
N SER A 147 13.54 -25.14 -11.51
CA SER A 147 14.71 -25.45 -10.69
C SER A 147 15.96 -25.24 -11.53
N ALA A 148 16.76 -24.23 -11.20
CA ALA A 148 18.11 -24.12 -11.72
C ALA A 148 19.01 -25.01 -10.86
N SER A 149 19.44 -26.17 -11.38
CA SER A 149 20.50 -26.95 -10.78
C SER A 149 21.83 -26.18 -10.95
N ILE A 150 22.36 -25.67 -9.85
CA ILE A 150 23.74 -25.14 -9.84
C ILE A 150 24.66 -26.35 -9.88
N VAL A 151 25.18 -26.67 -11.05
CA VAL A 151 26.27 -27.62 -11.18
C VAL A 151 27.56 -26.93 -10.73
N SER A 152 27.98 -27.21 -9.49
CA SER A 152 29.30 -26.82 -9.01
C SER A 152 30.35 -27.65 -9.77
N ARG A 153 31.00 -27.06 -10.78
CA ARG A 153 32.21 -27.61 -11.35
C ARG A 153 33.38 -27.38 -10.38
N THR A 154 33.58 -28.35 -9.50
CA THR A 154 34.85 -28.43 -8.77
C THR A 154 35.93 -28.83 -9.78
N ARG A 155 36.74 -27.87 -10.23
CA ARG A 155 37.98 -28.16 -10.95
C ARG A 155 38.95 -28.79 -9.95
N ALA A 156 39.18 -30.07 -10.06
CA ALA A 156 40.40 -30.66 -9.53
C ALA A 156 41.57 -30.09 -10.30
N ARG A 157 42.52 -29.45 -9.61
CA ARG A 157 43.84 -29.11 -10.15
C ARG A 157 44.75 -30.32 -9.96
N PRO A 158 45.63 -30.59 -10.95
CA PRO A 158 46.64 -31.63 -10.85
C PRO A 158 47.72 -31.30 -9.83
#